data_9458b127cf3d3307d47da8632c6ac03a
#
_entry.id   9458b127cf3d3307d47da8632c6ac03a
#
_cell.length_a   1.000
_cell.length_b   1.000
_cell.length_c   1.000
_cell.angle_alpha   90.00
_cell.angle_beta   90.00
_cell.angle_gamma   90.00
#
_symmetry.space_group_name_H-M   'P 1'
#
loop_
_entity.id
_entity.type
_entity.pdbx_description
1 polymer ?
#
loop_
_entity_poly.entity_id
_entity_poly.type
_entity_poly.pdbx_seq_one_letter_code
_entity_poly.pdbx_strand_id
1 'polypeptide(L)'
;MAICYDKLWKLLIDKKMNRTELKEASGISFNVLARLGKNEPVSFESIEKICFTLNCKIEDVVEIKKEKSPQIDSDSFTTIELFAGAGGLALGIEKAGFEPLGLIEFDKDAAESLKTNRPNWRVIHDDIANISCLDLEDYFGIKKGELDLLSGGAPCQAFSYAGKRLGLEDARGTLFYHYATFLQKLQPKMFLFENVRGLLTHDK
;
A
#
# COMPACT_ATOMS: atom_id res chain seq x y z
N MET A 1 3.77 -5.90 0.68
CA MET A 1 4.98 -6.74 0.51
C MET A 1 6.17 -5.82 0.27
N ALA A 2 7.20 -5.91 1.10
CA ALA A 2 8.40 -5.07 0.98
C ALA A 2 9.59 -5.90 0.54
N ILE A 3 10.32 -5.41 -0.48
CA ILE A 3 11.61 -5.99 -0.88
C ILE A 3 12.63 -5.67 0.21
N CYS A 4 13.45 -6.66 0.57
CA CYS A 4 14.49 -6.52 1.57
C CYS A 4 15.79 -7.14 1.06
N TYR A 5 16.90 -6.44 1.28
CA TYR A 5 18.23 -6.88 0.90
C TYR A 5 19.13 -7.19 2.13
N ASP A 6 18.54 -7.43 3.30
CA ASP A 6 19.32 -7.74 4.51
C ASP A 6 20.20 -8.98 4.35
N LYS A 7 19.74 -9.96 3.57
CA LYS A 7 20.52 -11.16 3.25
C LYS A 7 21.79 -10.84 2.46
N LEU A 8 21.68 -9.93 1.48
CA LEU A 8 22.84 -9.45 0.72
C LEU A 8 23.89 -8.83 1.66
N TRP A 9 23.47 -8.00 2.60
CA TRP A 9 24.41 -7.34 3.52
C TRP A 9 25.08 -8.33 4.45
N LYS A 10 24.38 -9.35 4.93
CA LYS A 10 24.95 -10.46 5.71
C LYS A 10 25.95 -11.27 4.88
N LEU A 11 25.59 -11.62 3.65
CA LEU A 11 26.46 -12.35 2.74
C LEU A 11 27.76 -11.60 2.44
N LEU A 12 27.72 -10.26 2.33
CA LEU A 12 28.93 -9.45 2.16
C LEU A 12 29.85 -9.53 3.39
N ILE A 13 29.27 -9.51 4.60
CA ILE A 13 30.04 -9.68 5.83
C ILE A 13 30.74 -11.03 5.85
N ASP A 14 30.03 -12.11 5.51
CA ASP A 14 30.57 -13.47 5.48
C ASP A 14 31.70 -13.59 4.45
N LYS A 15 31.58 -12.89 3.32
CA LYS A 15 32.61 -12.85 2.26
C LYS A 15 33.72 -11.81 2.52
N LYS A 16 33.67 -11.09 3.65
CA LYS A 16 34.62 -10.01 4.01
C LYS A 16 34.73 -8.94 2.93
N MET A 17 33.62 -8.63 2.26
CA MET A 17 33.52 -7.66 1.18
C MET A 17 32.68 -6.46 1.64
N ASN A 18 33.15 -5.26 1.36
CA ASN A 18 32.38 -4.04 1.63
C ASN A 18 31.49 -3.65 0.42
N ARG A 19 30.61 -2.68 0.63
CA ARG A 19 29.65 -2.22 -0.40
C ARG A 19 30.33 -1.62 -1.65
N THR A 20 31.46 -0.95 -1.49
CA THR A 20 32.22 -0.35 -2.58
C THR A 20 32.87 -1.44 -3.42
N GLU A 21 33.48 -2.42 -2.79
CA GLU A 21 34.07 -3.59 -3.44
C GLU A 21 33.00 -4.40 -4.22
N LEU A 22 31.80 -4.58 -3.64
CA LEU A 22 30.69 -5.20 -4.37
C LEU A 22 30.36 -4.41 -5.65
N LYS A 23 30.23 -3.08 -5.55
CA LYS A 23 29.91 -2.22 -6.70
C LYS A 23 30.98 -2.37 -7.79
N GLU A 24 32.26 -2.35 -7.42
CA GLU A 24 33.38 -2.45 -8.36
C GLU A 24 33.43 -3.83 -9.04
N ALA A 25 33.28 -4.89 -8.26
CA ALA A 25 33.33 -6.26 -8.76
C ALA A 25 32.11 -6.61 -9.63
N SER A 26 30.90 -6.14 -9.27
CA SER A 26 29.67 -6.46 -10.01
C SER A 26 29.36 -5.50 -11.15
N GLY A 27 30.02 -4.35 -11.21
CA GLY A 27 29.77 -3.32 -12.23
C GLY A 27 28.41 -2.62 -12.08
N ILE A 28 27.74 -2.70 -10.93
CA ILE A 28 26.52 -1.95 -10.67
C ILE A 28 26.82 -0.46 -10.44
N SER A 29 25.85 0.40 -10.75
CA SER A 29 26.00 1.84 -10.54
C SER A 29 25.87 2.22 -9.05
N PHE A 30 26.40 3.40 -8.71
CA PHE A 30 26.26 3.95 -7.35
C PHE A 30 24.78 4.16 -6.96
N ASN A 31 23.94 4.51 -7.92
CA ASN A 31 22.50 4.66 -7.71
C ASN A 31 21.85 3.31 -7.33
N VAL A 32 22.21 2.22 -8.01
CA VAL A 32 21.74 0.88 -7.66
C VAL A 32 22.16 0.50 -6.24
N LEU A 33 23.42 0.76 -5.88
CA LEU A 33 23.91 0.47 -4.52
C LEU A 33 23.16 1.28 -3.45
N ALA A 34 22.88 2.55 -3.72
CA ALA A 34 22.10 3.41 -2.82
C ALA A 34 20.65 2.91 -2.65
N ARG A 35 20.00 2.49 -3.74
CA ARG A 35 18.64 1.91 -3.72
C ARG A 35 18.59 0.60 -2.95
N LEU A 36 19.56 -0.29 -3.15
CA LEU A 36 19.68 -1.52 -2.34
C LEU A 36 19.79 -1.21 -0.85
N GLY A 37 20.55 -0.17 -0.48
CA GLY A 37 20.70 0.26 0.92
C GLY A 37 19.41 0.79 1.56
N LYS A 38 18.45 1.21 0.74
CA LYS A 38 17.13 1.72 1.16
C LYS A 38 16.00 0.69 0.99
N ASN A 39 16.31 -0.53 0.59
CA ASN A 39 15.33 -1.56 0.22
C ASN A 39 14.39 -1.12 -0.92
N GLU A 40 14.86 -0.28 -1.83
CA GLU A 40 14.11 0.16 -3.01
C GLU A 40 14.28 -0.84 -4.16
N PRO A 41 13.27 -1.00 -5.04
CA PRO A 41 13.36 -1.90 -6.19
C PRO A 41 14.53 -1.54 -7.12
N VAL A 42 15.28 -2.54 -7.56
CA VAL A 42 16.32 -2.44 -8.58
C VAL A 42 16.02 -3.37 -9.74
N SER A 43 16.65 -3.17 -10.89
CA SER A 43 16.43 -4.02 -12.06
C SER A 43 16.92 -5.45 -11.80
N PHE A 44 16.26 -6.42 -12.44
CA PHE A 44 16.65 -7.82 -12.36
C PHE A 44 18.10 -8.03 -12.87
N GLU A 45 18.50 -7.31 -13.92
CA GLU A 45 19.88 -7.33 -14.42
C GLU A 45 20.90 -6.96 -13.34
N SER A 46 20.57 -5.98 -12.47
CA SER A 46 21.46 -5.62 -11.35
C SER A 46 21.58 -6.73 -10.33
N ILE A 47 20.48 -7.43 -10.04
CA ILE A 47 20.47 -8.59 -9.14
C ILE A 47 21.28 -9.73 -9.74
N GLU A 48 21.13 -10.01 -11.05
CA GLU A 48 21.89 -11.04 -11.75
C GLU A 48 23.40 -10.79 -11.66
N LYS A 49 23.86 -9.55 -11.92
CA LYS A 49 25.27 -9.17 -11.77
C LYS A 49 25.81 -9.42 -10.36
N ILE A 50 25.03 -9.09 -9.35
CA ILE A 50 25.38 -9.33 -7.95
C ILE A 50 25.49 -10.82 -7.66
N CYS A 51 24.48 -11.61 -8.07
CA CYS A 51 24.48 -13.07 -7.86
C CYS A 51 25.67 -13.74 -8.54
N PHE A 52 25.99 -13.34 -9.78
CA PHE A 52 27.15 -13.84 -10.51
C PHE A 52 28.47 -13.51 -9.79
N THR A 53 28.63 -12.25 -9.37
CA THR A 53 29.83 -11.78 -8.66
C THR A 53 30.05 -12.50 -7.34
N LEU A 54 28.98 -12.71 -6.58
CA LEU A 54 29.02 -13.34 -5.26
C LEU A 54 28.94 -14.87 -5.34
N ASN A 55 28.74 -15.45 -6.54
CA ASN A 55 28.49 -16.87 -6.73
C ASN A 55 27.42 -17.39 -5.77
N CYS A 56 26.24 -16.78 -5.82
CA CYS A 56 25.11 -17.06 -4.94
C CYS A 56 23.79 -17.08 -5.73
N LYS A 57 22.72 -17.55 -5.09
CA LYS A 57 21.38 -17.55 -5.69
C LYS A 57 20.66 -16.25 -5.39
N ILE A 58 19.58 -15.98 -6.15
CA ILE A 58 18.74 -14.79 -5.95
C ILE A 58 18.12 -14.75 -4.54
N GLU A 59 17.76 -15.89 -3.98
CA GLU A 59 17.21 -16.03 -2.63
C GLU A 59 18.19 -15.64 -1.50
N ASP A 60 19.50 -15.60 -1.81
CA ASP A 60 20.56 -15.13 -0.91
C ASP A 60 20.74 -13.60 -0.96
N VAL A 61 20.19 -12.96 -1.99
CA VAL A 61 20.30 -11.51 -2.23
C VAL A 61 19.00 -10.79 -1.91
N VAL A 62 17.87 -11.36 -2.33
CA VAL A 62 16.54 -10.74 -2.25
C VAL A 62 15.64 -11.55 -1.33
N GLU A 63 14.96 -10.87 -0.44
CA GLU A 63 13.88 -11.40 0.37
C GLU A 63 12.62 -10.54 0.21
N ILE A 64 11.49 -11.18 -0.01
CA ILE A 64 10.20 -10.50 0.03
C ILE A 64 9.63 -10.71 1.43
N LYS A 65 9.70 -9.68 2.26
CA LYS A 65 9.06 -9.71 3.59
C LYS A 65 7.57 -9.46 3.38
N LYS A 66 6.73 -10.42 3.79
CA LYS A 66 5.33 -10.12 4.03
C LYS A 66 5.32 -9.10 5.18
N GLU A 67 4.72 -7.95 4.95
CA GLU A 67 4.42 -7.05 6.07
C GLU A 67 3.63 -7.88 7.07
N LYS A 68 4.00 -7.81 8.35
CA LYS A 68 3.23 -8.49 9.39
C LYS A 68 1.81 -7.95 9.28
N SER A 69 0.86 -8.82 8.99
CA SER A 69 -0.54 -8.50 9.23
C SER A 69 -0.63 -8.01 10.66
N PRO A 70 -1.32 -6.90 10.95
CA PRO A 70 -1.53 -6.49 12.32
C PRO A 70 -2.04 -7.72 13.11
N GLN A 71 -1.49 -7.98 14.28
CA GLN A 71 -2.05 -8.98 15.17
C GLN A 71 -3.38 -8.41 15.64
N ILE A 72 -4.45 -8.87 15.02
CA ILE A 72 -5.82 -8.46 15.36
C ILE A 72 -6.12 -9.15 16.70
N ASP A 73 -6.43 -8.36 17.70
CA ASP A 73 -7.04 -8.89 18.91
C ASP A 73 -8.39 -9.50 18.50
N SER A 74 -8.65 -10.74 18.86
CA SER A 74 -9.82 -11.50 18.40
C SER A 74 -11.17 -10.81 18.69
N ASP A 75 -11.17 -9.81 19.54
CA ASP A 75 -12.33 -9.07 20.01
C ASP A 75 -12.44 -7.64 19.45
N SER A 76 -11.49 -7.18 18.63
CA SER A 76 -11.55 -5.84 18.03
C SER A 76 -12.23 -5.86 16.67
N PHE A 77 -13.07 -4.85 16.41
CA PHE A 77 -13.65 -4.60 15.09
C PHE A 77 -12.58 -4.12 14.13
N THR A 78 -12.61 -4.59 12.89
CA THR A 78 -11.60 -4.29 11.88
C THR A 78 -12.09 -3.32 10.83
N THR A 79 -11.19 -2.46 10.32
CA THR A 79 -11.52 -1.53 9.24
C THR A 79 -10.44 -1.47 8.16
N ILE A 80 -10.86 -1.22 6.93
CA ILE A 80 -10.00 -0.77 5.83
C ILE A 80 -10.54 0.57 5.36
N GLU A 81 -9.65 1.56 5.21
CA GLU A 81 -10.03 2.88 4.71
C GLU A 81 -9.41 3.15 3.35
N LEU A 82 -10.25 3.53 2.40
CA LEU A 82 -9.88 3.92 1.04
C LEU A 82 -9.90 5.44 0.94
N PHE A 83 -8.92 6.02 0.23
CA PHE A 83 -8.78 7.47 0.07
C PHE A 83 -8.62 8.18 1.42
N ALA A 84 -7.71 7.66 2.26
CA ALA A 84 -7.62 8.02 3.67
C ALA A 84 -7.23 9.48 3.95
N GLY A 85 -6.68 10.19 2.94
CA GLY A 85 -6.22 11.57 3.11
C GLY A 85 -5.21 11.68 4.26
N ALA A 86 -5.35 12.72 5.06
CA ALA A 86 -4.53 12.91 6.27
C ALA A 86 -5.04 12.11 7.49
N GLY A 87 -6.05 11.24 7.33
CA GLY A 87 -6.52 10.32 8.37
C GLY A 87 -7.60 10.85 9.29
N GLY A 88 -8.34 11.87 8.88
CA GLY A 88 -9.40 12.44 9.71
C GLY A 88 -10.51 11.43 10.03
N LEU A 89 -10.98 10.71 9.02
CA LEU A 89 -12.00 9.68 9.16
C LEU A 89 -11.44 8.47 9.91
N ALA A 90 -10.24 7.99 9.56
CA ALA A 90 -9.54 6.89 10.23
C ALA A 90 -9.40 7.14 11.74
N LEU A 91 -9.04 8.36 12.14
CA LEU A 91 -8.93 8.73 13.55
C LEU A 91 -10.27 8.65 14.29
N GLY A 92 -11.37 9.02 13.62
CA GLY A 92 -12.72 8.90 14.18
C GLY A 92 -13.12 7.44 14.37
N ILE A 93 -12.82 6.60 13.39
CA ILE A 93 -13.09 5.15 13.36
C ILE A 93 -12.24 4.42 14.42
N GLU A 94 -10.94 4.77 14.56
CA GLU A 94 -10.07 4.26 15.63
C GLU A 94 -10.65 4.57 17.01
N LYS A 95 -11.11 5.82 17.24
CA LYS A 95 -11.74 6.22 18.51
C LYS A 95 -13.06 5.50 18.79
N ALA A 96 -13.73 5.01 17.75
CA ALA A 96 -14.93 4.19 17.88
C ALA A 96 -14.61 2.70 18.18
N GLY A 97 -13.32 2.33 18.32
CA GLY A 97 -12.89 0.99 18.70
C GLY A 97 -12.59 0.06 17.53
N PHE A 98 -12.43 0.61 16.31
CA PHE A 98 -12.01 -0.18 15.17
C PHE A 98 -10.48 -0.17 15.01
N GLU A 99 -9.91 -1.30 14.64
CA GLU A 99 -8.49 -1.46 14.32
C GLU A 99 -8.28 -1.41 12.80
N PRO A 100 -7.43 -0.51 12.30
CA PRO A 100 -7.20 -0.39 10.86
C PRO A 100 -6.26 -1.49 10.35
N LEU A 101 -6.75 -2.34 9.44
CA LEU A 101 -5.95 -3.33 8.71
C LEU A 101 -5.14 -2.70 7.59
N GLY A 102 -5.57 -1.55 7.09
CA GLY A 102 -4.88 -0.78 6.08
C GLY A 102 -5.60 0.51 5.71
N LEU A 103 -4.82 1.54 5.43
CA LEU A 103 -5.26 2.82 4.91
C LEU A 103 -4.61 3.04 3.57
N ILE A 104 -5.41 3.19 2.50
CA ILE A 104 -4.91 3.39 1.14
C ILE A 104 -4.98 4.88 0.83
N GLU A 105 -3.84 5.45 0.45
CA GLU A 105 -3.73 6.86 0.08
C GLU A 105 -2.76 7.03 -1.08
N PHE A 106 -3.17 7.78 -2.09
CA PHE A 106 -2.39 8.05 -3.29
C PHE A 106 -1.46 9.25 -3.14
N ASP A 107 -1.92 10.30 -2.41
CA ASP A 107 -1.11 11.49 -2.19
C ASP A 107 0.04 11.21 -1.23
N LYS A 108 1.24 11.56 -1.66
CA LYS A 108 2.47 11.29 -0.92
C LYS A 108 2.51 12.02 0.42
N ASP A 109 2.13 13.29 0.43
CA ASP A 109 2.25 14.15 1.62
C ASP A 109 1.21 13.75 2.66
N ALA A 110 0.00 13.36 2.21
CA ALA A 110 -1.02 12.80 3.07
C ALA A 110 -0.58 11.45 3.67
N ALA A 111 -0.03 10.55 2.85
CA ALA A 111 0.47 9.25 3.32
C ALA A 111 1.65 9.41 4.30
N GLU A 112 2.57 10.35 4.08
CA GLU A 112 3.65 10.66 5.02
C GLU A 112 3.12 11.24 6.33
N SER A 113 2.10 12.10 6.27
CA SER A 113 1.41 12.63 7.45
C SER A 113 0.78 11.53 8.30
N LEU A 114 0.09 10.57 7.64
CA LEU A 114 -0.46 9.39 8.30
C LEU A 114 0.62 8.58 9.03
N LYS A 115 1.70 8.24 8.32
CA LYS A 115 2.82 7.44 8.88
C LYS A 115 3.50 8.15 10.06
N THR A 116 3.63 9.46 9.97
CA THR A 116 4.24 10.26 11.03
C THR A 116 3.34 10.32 12.28
N ASN A 117 2.05 10.56 12.08
CA ASN A 117 1.10 10.73 13.18
C ASN A 117 0.66 9.41 13.82
N ARG A 118 0.70 8.32 13.05
CA ARG A 118 0.29 6.98 13.47
C ARG A 118 1.26 5.93 12.95
N PRO A 119 2.46 5.80 13.55
CA PRO A 119 3.51 4.88 13.07
C PRO A 119 3.09 3.40 13.07
N ASN A 120 2.08 3.05 13.88
CA ASN A 120 1.56 1.69 13.99
C ASN A 120 0.49 1.36 12.93
N TRP A 121 -0.04 2.36 12.22
CA TRP A 121 -1.00 2.12 11.16
C TRP A 121 -0.31 1.60 9.89
N ARG A 122 -0.91 0.63 9.25
CA ARG A 122 -0.47 0.14 7.95
C ARG A 122 -0.94 1.10 6.86
N VAL A 123 -0.12 2.09 6.52
CA VAL A 123 -0.41 3.07 5.47
C VAL A 123 0.15 2.57 4.14
N ILE A 124 -0.73 2.34 3.18
CA ILE A 124 -0.45 1.86 1.82
C ILE A 124 -0.46 3.09 0.90
N HIS A 125 0.73 3.57 0.57
CA HIS A 125 0.90 4.67 -0.39
C HIS A 125 0.97 4.10 -1.80
N ASP A 126 -0.18 3.99 -2.45
CA ASP A 126 -0.31 3.44 -3.80
C ASP A 126 -1.62 3.91 -4.46
N ASP A 127 -1.71 3.70 -5.78
CA ASP A 127 -2.97 3.90 -6.51
C ASP A 127 -3.95 2.77 -6.16
N ILE A 128 -5.17 3.13 -5.82
CA ILE A 128 -6.24 2.18 -5.52
C ILE A 128 -6.50 1.22 -6.69
N ALA A 129 -6.25 1.64 -7.93
CA ALA A 129 -6.37 0.81 -9.12
C ALA A 129 -5.43 -0.40 -9.05
N ASN A 130 -4.20 -0.21 -8.57
CA ASN A 130 -3.22 -1.29 -8.39
C ASN A 130 -3.67 -2.27 -7.31
N ILE A 131 -4.13 -1.74 -6.17
CA ILE A 131 -4.54 -2.56 -5.02
C ILE A 131 -5.82 -3.34 -5.33
N SER A 132 -6.80 -2.72 -6.00
CA SER A 132 -8.08 -3.37 -6.33
C SER A 132 -7.95 -4.56 -7.28
N CYS A 133 -6.85 -4.65 -8.04
CA CYS A 133 -6.55 -5.78 -8.91
C CYS A 133 -6.01 -7.01 -8.17
N LEU A 134 -5.49 -6.82 -6.94
CA LEU A 134 -4.88 -7.89 -6.15
C LEU A 134 -5.95 -8.85 -5.58
N ASP A 135 -5.49 -10.00 -5.10
CA ASP A 135 -6.27 -10.81 -4.16
C ASP A 135 -6.30 -10.09 -2.80
N LEU A 136 -7.43 -9.46 -2.49
CA LEU A 136 -7.57 -8.63 -1.29
C LEU A 136 -7.61 -9.46 -0.01
N GLU A 137 -8.09 -10.71 -0.08
CA GLU A 137 -8.11 -11.61 1.07
C GLU A 137 -6.66 -11.92 1.51
N ASP A 138 -5.82 -12.33 0.56
CA ASP A 138 -4.40 -12.60 0.85
C ASP A 138 -3.64 -11.30 1.21
N TYR A 139 -3.95 -10.19 0.53
CA TYR A 139 -3.26 -8.93 0.73
C TYR A 139 -3.48 -8.34 2.13
N PHE A 140 -4.71 -8.40 2.65
CA PHE A 140 -5.06 -7.91 3.99
C PHE A 140 -5.01 -8.98 5.06
N GLY A 141 -4.93 -10.27 4.68
CA GLY A 141 -4.89 -11.40 5.60
C GLY A 141 -6.23 -11.68 6.28
N ILE A 142 -7.33 -11.40 5.59
CA ILE A 142 -8.72 -11.61 6.05
C ILE A 142 -9.49 -12.39 5.00
N LYS A 143 -10.53 -13.11 5.39
CA LYS A 143 -11.43 -13.79 4.46
C LYS A 143 -12.61 -12.90 4.10
N LYS A 144 -13.23 -13.21 2.99
CA LYS A 144 -14.47 -12.60 2.55
C LYS A 144 -15.53 -12.69 3.65
N GLY A 145 -16.14 -11.56 3.99
CA GLY A 145 -17.15 -11.44 5.05
C GLY A 145 -16.59 -11.22 6.47
N GLU A 146 -15.26 -11.26 6.67
CA GLU A 146 -14.65 -11.04 7.99
C GLU A 146 -14.41 -9.56 8.30
N LEU A 147 -14.22 -8.71 7.29
CA LEU A 147 -14.05 -7.27 7.50
C LEU A 147 -15.30 -6.65 8.12
N ASP A 148 -15.15 -5.95 9.24
CA ASP A 148 -16.29 -5.31 9.89
C ASP A 148 -16.71 -4.03 9.17
N LEU A 149 -15.75 -3.17 8.79
CA LEU A 149 -16.06 -1.89 8.16
C LEU A 149 -15.13 -1.60 6.98
N LEU A 150 -15.70 -1.31 5.81
CA LEU A 150 -14.99 -0.62 4.72
C LEU A 150 -15.40 0.84 4.73
N SER A 151 -14.44 1.76 4.91
CA SER A 151 -14.69 3.18 4.91
C SER A 151 -13.96 3.89 3.78
N GLY A 152 -14.39 5.11 3.44
CA GLY A 152 -13.66 5.95 2.50
C GLY A 152 -14.52 7.01 1.83
N GLY A 153 -13.87 8.09 1.41
CA GLY A 153 -14.45 9.19 0.66
C GLY A 153 -13.79 9.33 -0.71
N ALA A 154 -14.34 8.67 -1.75
CA ALA A 154 -13.79 8.83 -3.10
C ALA A 154 -13.85 10.29 -3.55
N PRO A 155 -12.75 10.88 -4.11
CA PRO A 155 -12.74 12.24 -4.60
C PRO A 155 -13.88 12.53 -5.59
N CYS A 156 -14.77 13.45 -5.21
CA CYS A 156 -16.05 13.66 -5.87
C CYS A 156 -16.06 14.83 -6.87
N GLN A 157 -14.95 15.09 -7.55
CA GLN A 157 -14.91 16.19 -8.51
C GLN A 157 -15.86 15.98 -9.71
N ALA A 158 -16.19 14.73 -10.03
CA ALA A 158 -17.19 14.40 -11.08
C ALA A 158 -18.62 14.79 -10.68
N PHE A 159 -18.94 14.82 -9.39
CA PHE A 159 -20.26 15.13 -8.83
C PHE A 159 -20.35 16.49 -8.14
N SER A 160 -19.22 17.21 -8.03
CA SER A 160 -19.19 18.54 -7.39
C SER A 160 -19.89 19.61 -8.26
N TYR A 161 -20.63 20.51 -7.64
CA TYR A 161 -21.21 21.69 -8.29
C TYR A 161 -20.17 22.58 -8.98
N ALA A 162 -18.88 22.52 -8.54
CA ALA A 162 -17.78 23.28 -9.13
C ALA A 162 -17.12 22.57 -10.32
N GLY A 163 -17.43 21.30 -10.59
CA GLY A 163 -16.86 20.51 -11.68
C GLY A 163 -17.76 20.46 -12.92
N LYS A 164 -17.25 19.87 -14.02
CA LYS A 164 -17.95 19.80 -15.32
C LYS A 164 -19.08 18.74 -15.37
N ARG A 165 -19.48 18.14 -14.25
CA ARG A 165 -20.53 17.11 -14.13
C ARG A 165 -20.45 15.98 -15.18
N LEU A 166 -19.26 15.47 -15.42
CA LEU A 166 -19.04 14.41 -16.42
C LEU A 166 -19.51 13.01 -15.95
N GLY A 167 -20.05 12.92 -14.73
CA GLY A 167 -20.64 11.68 -14.21
C GLY A 167 -19.65 10.51 -14.10
N LEU A 168 -20.13 9.31 -14.33
CA LEU A 168 -19.35 8.05 -14.27
C LEU A 168 -18.39 7.87 -15.46
N GLU A 169 -18.50 8.70 -16.50
CA GLU A 169 -17.62 8.64 -17.69
C GLU A 169 -16.27 9.34 -17.48
N ASP A 170 -16.12 10.13 -16.41
CA ASP A 170 -14.83 10.73 -16.04
C ASP A 170 -13.90 9.68 -15.39
N ALA A 171 -12.60 9.84 -15.58
CA ALA A 171 -11.55 9.04 -14.91
C ALA A 171 -11.73 8.94 -13.38
N ARG A 172 -12.44 9.88 -12.77
CA ARG A 172 -12.79 9.92 -11.35
C ARG A 172 -14.05 9.13 -11.00
N GLY A 173 -14.92 8.82 -11.98
CA GLY A 173 -15.97 7.81 -11.85
C GLY A 173 -15.38 6.40 -11.67
N THR A 174 -14.16 6.18 -12.16
CA THR A 174 -13.43 4.92 -11.95
C THR A 174 -13.03 4.70 -10.49
N LEU A 175 -12.82 5.75 -9.69
CA LEU A 175 -12.50 5.63 -8.26
C LEU A 175 -13.67 5.03 -7.47
N PHE A 176 -14.91 5.40 -7.80
CA PHE A 176 -16.10 4.75 -7.26
C PHE A 176 -16.16 3.26 -7.64
N TYR A 177 -15.78 2.93 -8.88
CA TYR A 177 -15.69 1.54 -9.32
C TYR A 177 -14.70 0.72 -8.48
N HIS A 178 -13.54 1.29 -8.15
CA HIS A 178 -12.58 0.61 -7.29
C HIS A 178 -13.12 0.41 -5.87
N TYR A 179 -13.83 1.40 -5.31
CA TYR A 179 -14.54 1.23 -4.04
C TYR A 179 -15.56 0.07 -4.09
N ALA A 180 -16.38 0.03 -5.15
CA ALA A 180 -17.33 -1.04 -5.37
C ALA A 180 -16.65 -2.42 -5.54
N THR A 181 -15.45 -2.46 -6.16
CA THR A 181 -14.65 -3.67 -6.28
C THR A 181 -14.21 -4.21 -4.92
N PHE A 182 -13.79 -3.33 -4.00
CA PHE A 182 -13.48 -3.72 -2.62
C PHE A 182 -14.71 -4.30 -1.91
N LEU A 183 -15.89 -3.66 -2.04
CA LEU A 183 -17.14 -4.19 -1.50
C LEU A 183 -17.46 -5.59 -2.03
N GLN A 184 -17.32 -5.79 -3.34
CA GLN A 184 -17.60 -7.07 -3.98
C GLN A 184 -16.63 -8.17 -3.55
N LYS A 185 -15.34 -7.86 -3.46
CA LYS A 185 -14.30 -8.82 -3.11
C LYS A 185 -14.32 -9.18 -1.63
N LEU A 186 -14.39 -8.19 -0.74
CA LEU A 186 -14.27 -8.39 0.70
C LEU A 186 -15.62 -8.66 1.40
N GLN A 187 -16.74 -8.20 0.84
CA GLN A 187 -18.08 -8.30 1.46
C GLN A 187 -18.09 -7.90 2.95
N PRO A 188 -17.68 -6.66 3.27
CA PRO A 188 -17.61 -6.21 4.66
C PRO A 188 -19.00 -6.25 5.31
N LYS A 189 -19.06 -6.39 6.64
CA LYS A 189 -20.32 -6.37 7.39
C LYS A 189 -21.01 -5.02 7.32
N MET A 190 -20.23 -3.93 7.22
CA MET A 190 -20.70 -2.55 7.03
C MET A 190 -19.78 -1.81 6.06
N PHE A 191 -20.32 -0.77 5.44
CA PHE A 191 -19.51 0.21 4.72
C PHE A 191 -19.95 1.64 5.04
N LEU A 192 -18.98 2.56 5.01
CA LEU A 192 -19.18 4.00 5.16
C LEU A 192 -18.60 4.69 3.93
N PHE A 193 -19.48 5.22 3.08
CA PHE A 193 -19.07 5.98 1.91
C PHE A 193 -19.33 7.47 2.15
N GLU A 194 -18.26 8.24 2.42
CA GLU A 194 -18.33 9.68 2.57
C GLU A 194 -18.32 10.36 1.20
N ASN A 195 -19.19 11.33 0.98
CA ASN A 195 -19.20 12.06 -0.26
C ASN A 195 -19.92 13.42 -0.13
N VAL A 196 -19.76 14.28 -1.14
CA VAL A 196 -20.43 15.58 -1.20
C VAL A 196 -21.93 15.43 -1.53
N ARG A 197 -22.75 16.38 -1.06
CA ARG A 197 -24.21 16.38 -1.30
C ARG A 197 -24.60 16.25 -2.77
N GLY A 198 -23.74 16.71 -3.70
CA GLY A 198 -23.96 16.63 -5.14
C GLY A 198 -24.16 15.21 -5.66
N LEU A 199 -23.63 14.17 -4.97
CA LEU A 199 -23.86 12.77 -5.33
C LEU A 199 -25.34 12.40 -5.31
N LEU A 200 -26.12 12.91 -4.35
CA LEU A 200 -27.56 12.60 -4.19
C LEU A 200 -28.46 13.37 -5.15
N THR A 201 -27.93 14.39 -5.83
CA THR A 201 -28.69 15.29 -6.71
C THR A 201 -28.23 15.26 -8.16
N HIS A 202 -27.34 14.31 -8.50
CA HIS A 202 -26.89 14.09 -9.85
C HIS A 202 -28.07 13.50 -10.66
N ASP A 203 -28.38 14.09 -11.80
CA ASP A 203 -29.50 13.69 -12.69
C ASP A 203 -30.94 14.01 -12.20
N LYS A 204 -31.10 15.06 -11.38
CA LYS A 204 -32.42 15.68 -11.14
C LYS A 204 -32.56 17.02 -11.83
#